data_0c0224795f1543a4420d262b522a5a92
#
_entry.id   0c0224795f1543a4420d262b522a5a92
#
_cell.length_a   1.000
_cell.length_b   1.000
_cell.length_c   1.000
_cell.angle_alpha   90.00
_cell.angle_beta   90.00
_cell.angle_gamma   90.00
#
_symmetry.space_group_name_H-M   'P 1'
#
loop_
_entity.id
_entity.type
_entity.pdbx_description
1 polymer ?
#
loop_
_entity_poly.entity_id
_entity_poly.type
_entity_poly.pdbx_seq_one_letter_code
_entity_poly.pdbx_strand_id
1 'polypeptide(L)'
;MSEMAEPQVVKKIVLKNFRRFRDATVEFGPGLNIMVGDNEAGKSTVLEAINLALTSRWQGKFFSGELTPHFITLEATREYLEAIQAGGRPEPPELVVELYLAESANTVKLKGSNNSLGEDACGLRIVARFDKESFGEEYKSFVEKKEEVRAVPTEFYRVDWHDFGAHAVNPRAIKVTSSLIDASRIRLQSGADYYLQRIITESLEPKKRAQLSRAFRSLQESFADDESIKALNSALDASQEQITDKKFTMAINASQSNQWDSALAPHLDALPLHMAGSGEQNKLKILLALARRVEDAHLILVEEPENHLSFSSLNQLIERISGKCEERQVVITTHSSYVINKLGLDKLTLLSLDPPMR
;
A
#
# COMPACT_ATOMS: atom_id res chain seq x y z
N MET A 1 -11.41 -36.51 10.24
CA MET A 1 -10.68 -35.49 9.50
C MET A 1 -10.55 -34.32 10.46
N SER A 2 -9.34 -33.97 10.91
CA SER A 2 -9.15 -32.79 11.78
C SER A 2 -9.45 -31.57 10.94
N GLU A 3 -10.44 -30.77 11.33
CA GLU A 3 -10.64 -29.44 10.78
C GLU A 3 -9.32 -28.69 10.94
N MET A 4 -8.62 -28.45 9.85
CA MET A 4 -7.47 -27.56 9.87
C MET A 4 -8.01 -26.16 10.15
N ALA A 5 -7.53 -25.53 11.22
CA ALA A 5 -7.96 -24.18 11.57
C ALA A 5 -7.69 -23.23 10.39
N GLU A 6 -8.68 -22.45 10.03
CA GLU A 6 -8.54 -21.41 8.99
C GLU A 6 -7.36 -20.48 9.32
N PRO A 7 -6.54 -20.10 8.34
CA PRO A 7 -5.36 -19.29 8.56
C PRO A 7 -5.71 -17.88 9.02
N GLN A 8 -5.02 -17.38 10.01
CA GLN A 8 -5.11 -16.00 10.48
C GLN A 8 -3.73 -15.35 10.45
N VAL A 9 -3.64 -14.21 9.82
CA VAL A 9 -2.42 -13.39 9.72
C VAL A 9 -2.59 -12.12 10.53
N VAL A 10 -3.70 -11.41 10.34
CA VAL A 10 -4.08 -10.18 11.06
C VAL A 10 -5.20 -10.48 12.02
N LYS A 11 -5.04 -10.05 13.28
CA LYS A 11 -6.06 -10.14 14.32
C LYS A 11 -6.89 -8.88 14.45
N LYS A 12 -6.23 -7.72 14.48
CA LYS A 12 -6.88 -6.42 14.58
C LYS A 12 -5.97 -5.30 14.09
N ILE A 13 -6.56 -4.17 13.77
CA ILE A 13 -5.87 -2.91 13.50
C ILE A 13 -6.40 -1.84 14.44
N VAL A 14 -5.49 -1.03 14.99
CA VAL A 14 -5.82 0.14 15.80
C VAL A 14 -5.37 1.38 15.05
N LEU A 15 -6.27 2.34 14.90
CA LEU A 15 -6.09 3.58 14.18
C LEU A 15 -6.37 4.75 15.10
N LYS A 16 -5.38 5.66 15.27
CA LYS A 16 -5.58 6.91 16.02
C LYS A 16 -5.21 8.09 15.15
N ASN A 17 -6.11 9.05 15.08
CA ASN A 17 -5.99 10.26 14.26
C ASN A 17 -5.64 9.98 12.80
N PHE A 18 -6.02 8.84 12.25
CA PHE A 18 -5.71 8.44 10.89
C PHE A 18 -6.88 8.69 9.95
N ARG A 19 -6.74 9.67 9.07
CA ARG A 19 -7.76 10.10 8.08
C ARG A 19 -9.09 10.41 8.77
N ARG A 20 -10.08 9.51 8.68
CA ARG A 20 -11.38 9.68 9.32
C ARG A 20 -11.48 9.08 10.72
N PHE A 21 -10.53 8.22 11.11
CA PHE A 21 -10.58 7.50 12.36
C PHE A 21 -9.88 8.28 13.47
N ARG A 22 -10.66 8.80 14.42
CA ARG A 22 -10.13 9.47 15.62
C ARG A 22 -9.49 8.47 16.57
N ASP A 23 -10.24 7.42 16.88
CA ASP A 23 -9.80 6.23 17.63
C ASP A 23 -10.69 5.07 17.20
N ALA A 24 -10.11 4.05 16.60
CA ALA A 24 -10.86 2.91 16.10
C ALA A 24 -10.04 1.62 16.21
N THR A 25 -10.73 0.56 16.58
CA THR A 25 -10.20 -0.80 16.53
C THR A 25 -11.09 -1.65 15.64
N VAL A 26 -10.50 -2.29 14.63
CA VAL A 26 -11.20 -3.22 13.74
C VAL A 26 -10.59 -4.60 13.92
N GLU A 27 -11.42 -5.58 14.28
CA GLU A 27 -11.01 -6.97 14.49
C GLU A 27 -11.26 -7.81 13.26
N PHE A 28 -10.42 -8.83 13.05
CA PHE A 28 -10.49 -9.76 11.94
C PHE A 28 -10.46 -11.20 12.45
N GLY A 29 -11.34 -12.03 11.91
CA GLY A 29 -11.33 -13.47 12.13
C GLY A 29 -10.34 -14.21 11.22
N PRO A 30 -10.17 -15.51 11.43
CA PRO A 30 -9.45 -16.36 10.47
C PRO A 30 -10.19 -16.46 9.12
N GLY A 31 -9.47 -16.82 8.07
CA GLY A 31 -10.03 -17.04 6.74
C GLY A 31 -10.61 -15.79 6.10
N LEU A 32 -11.90 -15.81 5.79
CA LEU A 32 -12.59 -14.72 5.11
C LEU A 32 -13.16 -13.68 6.08
N ASN A 33 -12.96 -12.41 5.76
CA ASN A 33 -13.54 -11.27 6.47
C ASN A 33 -14.18 -10.32 5.45
N ILE A 34 -15.42 -9.92 5.68
CA ILE A 34 -16.18 -9.04 4.79
C ILE A 34 -16.50 -7.75 5.54
N MET A 35 -15.93 -6.64 5.10
CA MET A 35 -16.22 -5.32 5.66
C MET A 35 -17.31 -4.64 4.84
N VAL A 36 -18.37 -4.26 5.51
CA VAL A 36 -19.51 -3.54 4.93
C VAL A 36 -19.72 -2.22 5.67
N GLY A 37 -20.35 -1.28 5.04
CA GLY A 37 -20.66 0.03 5.60
C GLY A 37 -21.00 1.01 4.49
N ASP A 38 -21.50 2.17 4.87
CA ASP A 38 -21.84 3.24 3.94
C ASP A 38 -20.64 3.72 3.11
N ASN A 39 -20.94 4.45 2.04
CA ASN A 39 -19.91 5.20 1.34
C ASN A 39 -19.22 6.13 2.35
N GLU A 40 -17.90 6.22 2.25
CA GLU A 40 -17.08 6.96 3.20
C GLU A 40 -17.01 6.37 4.63
N ALA A 41 -17.57 5.18 4.93
CA ALA A 41 -17.40 4.54 6.25
C ALA A 41 -15.92 4.25 6.61
N GLY A 42 -14.99 4.36 5.67
CA GLY A 42 -13.57 4.17 5.90
C GLY A 42 -13.06 2.77 5.54
N LYS A 43 -13.84 1.96 4.83
CA LYS A 43 -13.46 0.61 4.40
C LYS A 43 -12.13 0.58 3.67
N SER A 44 -11.97 1.41 2.63
CA SER A 44 -10.70 1.58 1.89
C SER A 44 -9.56 2.03 2.79
N THR A 45 -9.87 2.93 3.73
CA THR A 45 -8.87 3.43 4.69
C THR A 45 -8.31 2.32 5.58
N VAL A 46 -9.15 1.37 6.01
CA VAL A 46 -8.71 0.21 6.79
C VAL A 46 -7.80 -0.70 5.96
N LEU A 47 -8.17 -1.03 4.71
CA LEU A 47 -7.32 -1.85 3.84
C LEU A 47 -5.98 -1.17 3.55
N GLU A 48 -6.01 0.12 3.23
CA GLU A 48 -4.80 0.91 3.00
C GLU A 48 -3.93 0.99 4.26
N ALA A 49 -4.52 1.12 5.46
CA ALA A 49 -3.80 1.14 6.73
C ALA A 49 -3.13 -0.19 7.05
N ILE A 50 -3.79 -1.33 6.78
CA ILE A 50 -3.18 -2.67 6.91
C ILE A 50 -1.95 -2.77 5.99
N ASN A 51 -2.10 -2.40 4.72
CA ASN A 51 -0.99 -2.43 3.77
C ASN A 51 0.13 -1.45 4.18
N LEU A 52 -0.22 -0.27 4.67
CA LEU A 52 0.73 0.72 5.18
C LEU A 52 1.54 0.15 6.36
N ALA A 53 0.89 -0.45 7.34
CA ALA A 53 1.57 -1.04 8.51
C ALA A 53 2.54 -2.16 8.11
N LEU A 54 2.20 -2.97 7.10
CA LEU A 54 3.04 -4.07 6.60
C LEU A 54 4.21 -3.59 5.73
N THR A 55 4.10 -2.44 5.07
CA THR A 55 5.07 -2.03 4.03
C THR A 55 5.77 -0.70 4.30
N SER A 56 5.26 0.11 5.24
CA SER A 56 5.60 1.53 5.43
C SER A 56 5.47 2.36 4.14
N ARG A 57 4.59 1.90 3.22
CA ARG A 57 4.39 2.53 1.92
C ARG A 57 2.93 2.92 1.72
N TRP A 58 2.76 4.13 1.22
CA TRP A 58 1.50 4.65 0.73
C TRP A 58 1.56 4.77 -0.79
N GLN A 59 0.67 4.05 -1.49
CA GLN A 59 0.65 4.04 -2.96
C GLN A 59 2.01 3.75 -3.62
N GLY A 60 2.81 2.85 -3.01
CA GLY A 60 4.12 2.44 -3.52
C GLY A 60 5.31 3.30 -3.07
N LYS A 61 5.09 4.50 -2.52
CA LYS A 61 6.14 5.41 -2.01
C LYS A 61 6.27 5.30 -0.48
N PHE A 62 7.43 5.63 0.06
CA PHE A 62 7.61 5.67 1.51
C PHE A 62 6.69 6.70 2.16
N PHE A 63 5.99 6.30 3.22
CA PHE A 63 5.00 7.13 3.89
C PHE A 63 5.58 8.41 4.47
N SER A 64 6.82 8.39 4.93
CA SER A 64 7.52 9.58 5.42
C SER A 64 7.60 10.72 4.40
N GLY A 65 7.64 10.41 3.09
CA GLY A 65 7.64 11.40 2.02
C GLY A 65 6.25 11.78 1.48
N GLU A 66 5.21 11.01 1.85
CA GLU A 66 3.84 11.22 1.39
C GLU A 66 2.93 11.79 2.50
N LEU A 67 3.46 11.95 3.72
CA LEU A 67 2.69 12.46 4.85
C LEU A 67 2.25 13.91 4.59
N THR A 68 0.96 14.15 4.67
CA THR A 68 0.33 15.46 4.51
C THR A 68 -0.68 15.69 5.64
N PRO A 69 -1.11 16.93 5.91
CA PRO A 69 -2.14 17.22 6.91
C PRO A 69 -3.45 16.43 6.73
N HIS A 70 -3.74 15.99 5.49
CA HIS A 70 -4.95 15.20 5.16
C HIS A 70 -4.94 13.78 5.71
N PHE A 71 -3.80 13.29 6.19
CA PHE A 71 -3.72 12.01 6.90
C PHE A 71 -4.20 12.11 8.35
N ILE A 72 -4.25 13.31 8.91
CA ILE A 72 -4.74 13.57 10.27
C ILE A 72 -6.24 13.83 10.22
N THR A 73 -6.97 13.32 11.21
CA THR A 73 -8.43 13.49 11.28
C THR A 73 -8.81 14.98 11.34
N LEU A 74 -9.95 15.32 10.72
CA LEU A 74 -10.47 16.68 10.74
C LEU A 74 -10.76 17.16 12.17
N GLU A 75 -11.21 16.27 13.04
CA GLU A 75 -11.48 16.55 14.45
C GLU A 75 -10.20 16.96 15.18
N ALA A 76 -9.13 16.14 15.12
CA ALA A 76 -7.84 16.46 15.72
C ALA A 76 -7.23 17.74 15.14
N THR A 77 -7.38 17.94 13.84
CA THR A 77 -6.93 19.16 13.16
C THR A 77 -7.68 20.40 13.69
N ARG A 78 -9.00 20.29 13.84
CA ARG A 78 -9.84 21.39 14.36
C ARG A 78 -9.45 21.73 15.80
N GLU A 79 -9.38 20.73 16.70
CA GLU A 79 -8.97 20.93 18.09
C GLU A 79 -7.60 21.61 18.20
N TYR A 80 -6.66 21.18 17.37
CA TYR A 80 -5.33 21.77 17.31
C TYR A 80 -5.35 23.24 16.87
N LEU A 81 -6.09 23.57 15.82
CA LEU A 81 -6.21 24.94 15.30
C LEU A 81 -6.94 25.86 16.28
N GLU A 82 -8.02 25.40 16.90
CA GLU A 82 -8.77 26.15 17.93
C GLU A 82 -7.88 26.47 19.13
N ALA A 83 -7.05 25.51 19.58
CA ALA A 83 -6.12 25.74 20.67
C ALA A 83 -5.05 26.80 20.33
N ILE A 84 -4.55 26.82 19.10
CA ILE A 84 -3.61 27.85 18.63
C ILE A 84 -4.30 29.25 18.56
N GLN A 85 -5.50 29.30 17.99
CA GLN A 85 -6.26 30.55 17.88
C GLN A 85 -6.60 31.15 19.25
N ALA A 86 -6.82 30.26 20.24
CA ALA A 86 -7.00 30.66 21.64
C ALA A 86 -5.70 31.19 22.31
N GLY A 87 -4.58 31.18 21.59
CA GLY A 87 -3.27 31.62 22.10
C GLY A 87 -2.48 30.54 22.84
N GLY A 88 -2.93 29.26 22.76
CA GLY A 88 -2.19 28.11 23.27
C GLY A 88 -1.02 27.72 22.37
N ARG A 89 -0.18 26.87 22.90
CA ARG A 89 0.92 26.19 22.13
C ARG A 89 0.76 24.67 22.25
N PRO A 90 -0.32 24.10 21.66
CA PRO A 90 -0.54 22.66 21.73
C PRO A 90 0.56 21.91 20.97
N GLU A 91 0.90 20.71 21.40
CA GLU A 91 1.67 19.83 20.54
C GLU A 91 0.79 19.36 19.35
N PRO A 92 1.35 19.29 18.14
CA PRO A 92 0.62 18.78 16.99
C PRO A 92 0.15 17.32 17.21
N PRO A 93 -1.05 16.96 16.73
CA PRO A 93 -1.65 15.64 16.99
C PRO A 93 -0.83 14.48 16.40
N GLU A 94 -0.56 13.47 17.21
CA GLU A 94 0.08 12.25 16.77
C GLU A 94 -0.89 11.38 15.96
N LEU A 95 -0.38 10.74 14.90
CA LEU A 95 -1.08 9.75 14.09
C LEU A 95 -0.49 8.37 14.38
N VAL A 96 -1.34 7.36 14.64
CA VAL A 96 -0.89 5.99 14.95
C VAL A 96 -1.65 4.98 14.10
N VAL A 97 -0.92 4.02 13.54
CA VAL A 97 -1.44 2.82 12.89
C VAL A 97 -0.76 1.61 13.50
N GLU A 98 -1.50 0.74 14.17
CA GLU A 98 -0.99 -0.48 14.78
C GLU A 98 -1.68 -1.71 14.21
N LEU A 99 -0.89 -2.66 13.74
CA LEU A 99 -1.36 -3.91 13.16
C LEU A 99 -0.97 -5.07 14.07
N TYR A 100 -1.97 -5.71 14.68
CA TYR A 100 -1.81 -6.88 15.52
C TYR A 100 -1.86 -8.14 14.67
N LEU A 101 -0.81 -8.94 14.75
CA LEU A 101 -0.63 -10.15 13.96
C LEU A 101 -0.90 -11.41 14.80
N ALA A 102 -1.33 -12.48 14.14
CA ALA A 102 -1.38 -13.78 14.76
C ALA A 102 0.05 -14.29 15.05
N GLU A 103 0.23 -14.95 16.18
CA GLU A 103 1.52 -15.53 16.56
C GLU A 103 1.85 -16.72 15.66
N SER A 104 3.02 -16.68 15.03
CA SER A 104 3.52 -17.70 14.12
C SER A 104 5.05 -17.65 14.07
N ALA A 105 5.69 -18.63 13.44
CA ALA A 105 7.14 -18.61 13.20
C ALA A 105 7.63 -17.37 12.44
N ASN A 106 6.75 -16.75 11.65
CA ASN A 106 7.06 -15.54 10.88
C ASN A 106 6.87 -14.24 11.67
N THR A 107 6.05 -14.24 12.73
CA THR A 107 5.63 -13.03 13.47
C THR A 107 6.15 -12.97 14.90
N VAL A 108 6.58 -14.09 15.49
CA VAL A 108 7.02 -14.17 16.90
C VAL A 108 8.16 -13.18 17.23
N LYS A 109 8.99 -12.83 16.26
CA LYS A 109 10.07 -11.84 16.44
C LYS A 109 9.57 -10.40 16.56
N LEU A 110 8.30 -10.15 16.24
CA LEU A 110 7.64 -8.84 16.30
C LEU A 110 6.84 -8.68 17.60
N LYS A 111 7.06 -9.59 18.58
CA LYS A 111 6.29 -9.63 19.82
C LYS A 111 6.80 -8.61 20.84
N GLY A 112 5.87 -7.98 21.52
CA GLY A 112 6.13 -7.04 22.61
C GLY A 112 4.89 -6.28 23.06
N SER A 113 5.06 -5.33 23.95
CA SER A 113 3.98 -4.54 24.56
C SER A 113 4.00 -3.06 24.15
N ASN A 114 4.87 -2.67 23.19
CA ASN A 114 4.93 -1.29 22.68
C ASN A 114 3.79 -1.02 21.70
N ASN A 115 2.56 -1.05 22.21
CA ASN A 115 1.33 -0.77 21.46
C ASN A 115 0.35 0.00 22.34
N SER A 116 -0.66 0.60 21.73
CA SER A 116 -1.64 1.47 22.43
C SER A 116 -2.51 0.74 23.45
N LEU A 117 -2.65 -0.58 23.33
CA LEU A 117 -3.47 -1.40 24.24
C LEU A 117 -2.63 -2.01 25.38
N GLY A 118 -1.29 -1.89 25.35
CA GLY A 118 -0.39 -2.49 26.34
C GLY A 118 -0.40 -4.02 26.32
N GLU A 119 -0.85 -4.65 25.23
CA GLU A 119 -0.93 -6.10 25.10
C GLU A 119 0.42 -6.71 24.72
N ASP A 120 0.79 -7.84 25.30
CA ASP A 120 1.93 -8.64 24.82
C ASP A 120 1.52 -9.41 23.57
N ALA A 121 1.74 -8.81 22.40
CA ALA A 121 1.28 -9.30 21.10
C ALA A 121 2.34 -9.16 20.02
N CYS A 122 2.20 -9.92 18.94
CA CYS A 122 2.98 -9.72 17.72
C CYS A 122 2.36 -8.59 16.91
N GLY A 123 3.18 -7.65 16.44
CA GLY A 123 2.63 -6.58 15.62
C GLY A 123 3.62 -5.55 15.13
N LEU A 124 3.09 -4.62 14.36
CA LEU A 124 3.79 -3.51 13.72
C LEU A 124 3.10 -2.19 14.06
N ARG A 125 3.88 -1.16 14.29
CA ARG A 125 3.40 0.16 14.64
C ARG A 125 4.06 1.22 13.75
N ILE A 126 3.23 2.07 13.13
CA ILE A 126 3.65 3.32 12.49
C ILE A 126 3.14 4.47 13.34
N VAL A 127 4.03 5.38 13.64
CA VAL A 127 3.72 6.62 14.37
C VAL A 127 4.27 7.79 13.57
N ALA A 128 3.38 8.71 13.20
CA ALA A 128 3.79 10.02 12.70
C ALA A 128 3.52 11.07 13.79
N ARG A 129 4.58 11.71 14.25
CA ARG A 129 4.51 12.66 15.36
C ARG A 129 5.46 13.82 15.17
N PHE A 130 5.17 14.92 15.85
CA PHE A 130 6.02 16.08 15.86
C PHE A 130 7.44 15.75 16.36
N ASP A 131 8.46 16.12 15.59
CA ASP A 131 9.85 15.97 15.96
C ASP A 131 10.35 17.22 16.70
N LYS A 132 10.08 17.22 17.99
CA LYS A 132 10.41 18.33 18.89
C LYS A 132 11.91 18.57 19.01
N GLU A 133 12.72 17.53 18.85
CA GLU A 133 14.18 17.64 18.96
C GLU A 133 14.74 18.40 17.76
N SER A 134 14.24 18.12 16.57
CA SER A 134 14.72 18.74 15.33
C SER A 134 14.05 20.08 15.04
N PHE A 135 12.76 20.25 15.37
CA PHE A 135 11.95 21.41 14.93
C PHE A 135 11.30 22.21 16.04
N GLY A 136 11.79 22.08 17.30
CA GLY A 136 11.16 22.75 18.44
C GLY A 136 11.18 24.26 18.35
N GLU A 137 12.24 24.89 17.84
CA GLU A 137 12.35 26.34 17.69
C GLU A 137 11.55 26.86 16.49
N GLU A 138 11.60 26.15 15.37
CA GLU A 138 10.81 26.44 14.18
C GLU A 138 9.32 26.38 14.47
N TYR A 139 8.89 25.39 15.27
CA TYR A 139 7.51 25.26 15.68
C TYR A 139 7.05 26.42 16.58
N LYS A 140 7.88 26.90 17.51
CA LYS A 140 7.58 28.07 18.31
C LYS A 140 7.32 29.29 17.44
N SER A 141 8.21 29.56 16.48
CA SER A 141 8.06 30.66 15.53
C SER A 141 6.83 30.52 14.65
N PHE A 142 6.49 29.27 14.27
CA PHE A 142 5.30 28.95 13.47
C PHE A 142 4.01 29.30 14.25
N VAL A 143 3.91 28.87 15.52
CA VAL A 143 2.71 29.10 16.35
C VAL A 143 2.56 30.60 16.75
N GLU A 144 3.64 31.35 16.83
CA GLU A 144 3.59 32.80 17.12
C GLU A 144 2.83 33.56 16.02
N LYS A 145 2.85 33.08 14.79
CA LYS A 145 2.09 33.61 13.65
C LYS A 145 0.70 32.93 13.52
N LYS A 146 -0.02 32.84 14.63
CA LYS A 146 -1.28 32.10 14.75
C LYS A 146 -2.31 32.35 13.65
N GLU A 147 -2.36 33.59 13.11
CA GLU A 147 -3.29 33.97 12.04
C GLU A 147 -2.96 33.30 10.68
N GLU A 148 -1.72 32.84 10.49
CA GLU A 148 -1.25 32.14 9.28
C GLU A 148 -1.42 30.64 9.40
N VAL A 149 -1.62 30.08 10.61
CA VAL A 149 -1.73 28.65 10.85
C VAL A 149 -3.09 28.13 10.41
N ARG A 150 -3.13 27.35 9.32
CA ARG A 150 -4.37 26.79 8.72
C ARG A 150 -4.42 25.28 8.64
N ALA A 151 -3.32 24.61 8.96
CA ALA A 151 -3.20 23.16 8.92
C ALA A 151 -2.20 22.68 9.96
N VAL A 152 -2.23 21.39 10.25
CA VAL A 152 -1.20 20.73 11.06
C VAL A 152 0.13 20.74 10.28
N PRO A 153 1.25 21.19 10.88
CA PRO A 153 2.54 21.32 10.20
C PRO A 153 3.23 19.95 10.08
N THR A 154 2.77 19.11 9.15
CA THR A 154 3.31 17.75 8.94
C THR A 154 4.76 17.74 8.44
N GLU A 155 5.27 18.87 7.96
CA GLU A 155 6.68 19.08 7.60
C GLU A 155 7.62 19.00 8.81
N PHE A 156 7.11 19.16 10.02
CA PHE A 156 7.86 19.03 11.28
C PHE A 156 7.70 17.66 11.92
N TYR A 157 7.12 16.69 11.17
CA TYR A 157 6.89 15.34 11.70
C TYR A 157 8.02 14.41 11.32
N ARG A 158 8.26 13.43 12.21
CA ARG A 158 8.98 12.21 11.89
C ARG A 158 8.02 11.04 11.82
N VAL A 159 8.31 10.09 10.98
CA VAL A 159 7.55 8.83 10.86
C VAL A 159 8.44 7.70 11.35
N ASP A 160 8.03 7.09 12.44
CA ASP A 160 8.69 5.96 13.05
C ASP A 160 7.96 4.66 12.68
N TRP A 161 8.68 3.61 12.28
CA TRP A 161 8.12 2.29 11.99
C TRP A 161 8.82 1.24 12.84
N HIS A 162 8.10 0.67 13.81
CA HIS A 162 8.62 -0.26 14.81
C HIS A 162 7.77 -1.53 14.88
N ASP A 163 8.37 -2.60 15.41
CA ASP A 163 7.61 -3.73 15.92
C ASP A 163 7.10 -3.43 17.35
N PHE A 164 6.29 -4.33 17.91
CA PHE A 164 5.81 -4.19 19.30
C PHE A 164 6.90 -4.44 20.35
N GLY A 165 8.06 -4.96 19.96
CA GLY A 165 9.28 -5.01 20.77
C GLY A 165 10.07 -3.70 20.78
N ALA A 166 9.56 -2.62 20.19
CA ALA A 166 10.20 -1.32 20.03
C ALA A 166 11.47 -1.31 19.15
N HIS A 167 11.67 -2.33 18.31
CA HIS A 167 12.77 -2.35 17.35
C HIS A 167 12.35 -1.71 16.04
N ALA A 168 13.25 -0.93 15.44
CA ALA A 168 13.03 -0.38 14.09
C ALA A 168 12.87 -1.52 13.08
N VAL A 169 11.84 -1.44 12.27
CA VAL A 169 11.50 -2.48 11.30
C VAL A 169 12.37 -2.39 10.06
N ASN A 170 12.99 -3.51 9.70
CA ASN A 170 13.60 -3.67 8.39
C ASN A 170 12.58 -4.32 7.42
N PRO A 171 12.19 -3.66 6.33
CA PRO A 171 11.22 -4.20 5.37
C PRO A 171 11.55 -5.60 4.85
N ARG A 172 12.86 -5.93 4.75
CA ARG A 172 13.33 -7.23 4.28
C ARG A 172 13.18 -8.34 5.32
N ALA A 173 13.00 -7.99 6.60
CA ALA A 173 12.87 -8.96 7.68
C ALA A 173 11.41 -9.38 7.91
N ILE A 174 10.45 -8.61 7.40
CA ILE A 174 9.03 -8.95 7.50
C ILE A 174 8.70 -10.03 6.47
N LYS A 175 8.29 -11.19 6.98
CA LYS A 175 7.87 -12.33 6.16
C LYS A 175 6.37 -12.37 5.91
N VAL A 176 5.63 -11.47 6.52
CA VAL A 176 4.20 -11.28 6.26
C VAL A 176 4.04 -10.32 5.10
N THR A 177 3.35 -10.73 4.05
CA THR A 177 3.11 -9.92 2.87
C THR A 177 1.62 -9.69 2.66
N SER A 178 1.25 -8.62 1.97
CA SER A 178 -0.13 -8.35 1.57
C SER A 178 -0.23 -8.08 0.08
N SER A 179 -1.36 -8.47 -0.51
CA SER A 179 -1.78 -8.00 -1.83
C SER A 179 -3.03 -7.16 -1.68
N LEU A 180 -2.91 -5.85 -1.87
CA LEU A 180 -4.05 -4.95 -1.91
C LEU A 180 -4.51 -4.81 -3.37
N ILE A 181 -5.74 -5.21 -3.65
CA ILE A 181 -6.37 -5.17 -4.96
C ILE A 181 -7.52 -4.19 -4.87
N ASP A 182 -7.34 -3.03 -5.49
CA ASP A 182 -8.34 -1.99 -5.60
C ASP A 182 -8.94 -2.03 -7.00
N ALA A 183 -10.20 -2.45 -7.10
CA ALA A 183 -10.92 -2.53 -8.36
C ALA A 183 -11.29 -1.14 -8.92
N SER A 184 -11.35 -0.12 -8.08
CA SER A 184 -11.74 1.25 -8.45
C SER A 184 -10.56 2.08 -9.01
N ARG A 185 -9.33 1.77 -8.59
CA ARG A 185 -8.13 2.52 -8.98
C ARG A 185 -7.41 1.91 -10.16
N ILE A 186 -8.07 1.92 -11.32
CA ILE A 186 -7.40 1.60 -12.58
C ILE A 186 -6.61 2.83 -13.03
N ARG A 187 -5.51 3.15 -12.35
CA ARG A 187 -4.55 4.14 -12.83
C ARG A 187 -3.42 3.45 -13.58
N LEU A 188 -3.69 3.14 -14.84
CA LEU A 188 -2.69 2.76 -15.84
C LEU A 188 -2.02 4.02 -16.41
N GLN A 189 -1.38 4.84 -15.59
CA GLN A 189 -0.74 6.07 -16.08
C GLN A 189 0.64 5.88 -16.70
N SER A 190 1.14 4.66 -16.82
CA SER A 190 2.41 4.40 -17.55
C SER A 190 2.61 2.92 -17.87
N GLY A 191 1.63 2.28 -18.52
CA GLY A 191 1.84 1.00 -19.22
C GLY A 191 2.02 -0.24 -18.33
N ALA A 192 2.34 -0.10 -17.05
CA ALA A 192 2.58 -1.21 -16.16
C ALA A 192 1.85 -0.99 -14.83
N ASP A 193 0.91 -1.87 -14.54
CA ASP A 193 0.35 -1.95 -13.20
C ASP A 193 1.45 -2.44 -12.24
N TYR A 194 1.93 -1.55 -11.38
CA TYR A 194 2.94 -1.84 -10.35
C TYR A 194 2.62 -3.13 -9.58
N TYR A 195 1.34 -3.40 -9.35
CA TYR A 195 0.86 -4.59 -8.67
C TYR A 195 1.09 -5.87 -9.47
N LEU A 196 0.76 -5.84 -10.76
CA LEU A 196 0.99 -6.97 -11.66
C LEU A 196 2.48 -7.23 -11.86
N GLN A 197 3.26 -6.17 -12.04
CA GLN A 197 4.73 -6.28 -12.13
C GLN A 197 5.30 -6.91 -10.88
N ARG A 198 4.87 -6.46 -9.71
CA ARG A 198 5.31 -7.02 -8.44
C ARG A 198 4.95 -8.50 -8.30
N ILE A 199 3.71 -8.89 -8.62
CA ILE A 199 3.27 -10.28 -8.58
C ILE A 199 4.13 -11.15 -9.50
N ILE A 200 4.35 -10.71 -10.74
CA ILE A 200 5.16 -11.44 -11.73
C ILE A 200 6.63 -11.51 -11.27
N THR A 201 7.20 -10.40 -10.82
CA THR A 201 8.60 -10.33 -10.39
C THR A 201 8.86 -11.19 -9.16
N GLU A 202 7.97 -11.16 -8.17
CA GLU A 202 8.10 -11.96 -6.95
C GLU A 202 7.88 -13.46 -7.19
N SER A 203 7.13 -13.84 -8.22
CA SER A 203 6.95 -15.26 -8.61
C SER A 203 8.19 -15.88 -9.27
N LEU A 204 9.17 -15.07 -9.69
CA LEU A 204 10.37 -15.52 -10.36
C LEU A 204 11.49 -15.84 -9.36
N GLU A 205 12.14 -16.99 -9.55
CA GLU A 205 13.36 -17.34 -8.82
C GLU A 205 14.48 -16.32 -9.06
N PRO A 206 15.36 -16.06 -8.07
CA PRO A 206 16.46 -15.10 -8.20
C PRO A 206 17.35 -15.35 -9.42
N LYS A 207 17.58 -16.61 -9.77
CA LYS A 207 18.37 -17.01 -10.94
C LYS A 207 17.71 -16.57 -12.26
N LYS A 208 16.40 -16.75 -12.37
CA LYS A 208 15.61 -16.32 -13.54
C LYS A 208 15.55 -14.79 -13.66
N ARG A 209 15.44 -14.09 -12.53
CA ARG A 209 15.52 -12.61 -12.52
C ARG A 209 16.86 -12.11 -13.05
N ALA A 210 17.96 -12.70 -12.58
CA ALA A 210 19.31 -12.36 -13.07
C ALA A 210 19.47 -12.62 -14.57
N GLN A 211 18.92 -13.72 -15.09
CA GLN A 211 18.93 -14.03 -16.52
C GLN A 211 18.15 -12.99 -17.34
N LEU A 212 16.95 -12.59 -16.90
CA LEU A 212 16.15 -11.55 -17.54
C LEU A 212 16.83 -10.17 -17.50
N SER A 213 17.44 -9.81 -16.37
CA SER A 213 18.20 -8.57 -16.24
C SER A 213 19.40 -8.53 -17.21
N ARG A 214 20.09 -9.67 -17.38
CA ARG A 214 21.19 -9.78 -18.34
C ARG A 214 20.70 -9.67 -19.78
N ALA A 215 19.62 -10.36 -20.13
CA ALA A 215 19.04 -10.30 -21.47
C ALA A 215 18.56 -8.88 -21.83
N PHE A 216 17.94 -8.19 -20.88
CA PHE A 216 17.50 -6.80 -21.06
C PHE A 216 18.68 -5.85 -21.25
N ARG A 217 19.76 -6.02 -20.47
CA ARG A 217 20.99 -5.24 -20.65
C ARG A 217 21.60 -5.45 -22.04
N SER A 218 21.66 -6.69 -22.51
CA SER A 218 22.15 -7.00 -23.86
C SER A 218 21.31 -6.32 -24.95
N LEU A 219 19.97 -6.26 -24.76
CA LEU A 219 19.09 -5.53 -25.66
C LEU A 219 19.40 -4.02 -25.67
N GLN A 220 19.63 -3.42 -24.49
CA GLN A 220 20.00 -2.01 -24.37
C GLN A 220 21.36 -1.71 -25.03
N GLU A 221 22.33 -2.60 -24.86
CA GLU A 221 23.65 -2.50 -25.52
C GLU A 221 23.53 -2.62 -27.03
N SER A 222 22.77 -3.57 -27.53
CA SER A 222 22.50 -3.71 -28.98
C SER A 222 21.81 -2.49 -29.57
N PHE A 223 20.88 -1.88 -28.83
CA PHE A 223 20.21 -0.64 -29.28
C PHE A 223 21.18 0.54 -29.34
N ALA A 224 22.10 0.65 -28.38
CA ALA A 224 23.12 1.69 -28.38
C ALA A 224 24.10 1.55 -29.57
N ASP A 225 24.26 0.32 -30.06
CA ASP A 225 25.11 -0.01 -31.22
C ASP A 225 24.41 0.15 -32.57
N ASP A 226 23.10 0.44 -32.59
CA ASP A 226 22.36 0.66 -33.84
C ASP A 226 22.91 1.82 -34.66
N GLU A 227 22.95 1.65 -35.98
CA GLU A 227 23.50 2.65 -36.90
C GLU A 227 22.77 3.99 -36.81
N SER A 228 21.47 3.97 -36.59
CA SER A 228 20.67 5.18 -36.44
C SER A 228 21.02 5.97 -35.18
N ILE A 229 21.28 5.27 -34.06
CA ILE A 229 21.71 5.89 -32.81
C ILE A 229 23.14 6.44 -32.95
N LYS A 230 24.03 5.71 -33.61
CA LYS A 230 25.40 6.18 -33.92
C LYS A 230 25.37 7.42 -34.82
N ALA A 231 24.50 7.44 -35.85
CA ALA A 231 24.31 8.60 -36.71
C ALA A 231 23.74 9.81 -35.96
N LEU A 232 22.75 9.59 -35.08
CA LEU A 232 22.22 10.64 -34.21
C LEU A 232 23.30 11.23 -33.30
N ASN A 233 24.07 10.38 -32.65
CA ASN A 233 25.16 10.82 -31.77
C ASN A 233 26.26 11.58 -32.54
N SER A 234 26.58 11.15 -33.75
CA SER A 234 27.54 11.86 -34.63
C SER A 234 27.03 13.23 -35.07
N ALA A 235 25.72 13.35 -35.39
CA ALA A 235 25.10 14.62 -35.71
C ALA A 235 25.06 15.58 -34.51
N LEU A 236 24.82 15.06 -33.32
CA LEU A 236 24.87 15.85 -32.08
C LEU A 236 26.28 16.32 -31.76
N ASP A 237 27.30 15.48 -31.92
CA ASP A 237 28.70 15.81 -31.70
C ASP A 237 29.16 16.92 -32.67
N ALA A 238 28.75 16.83 -33.94
CA ALA A 238 29.08 17.83 -34.95
C ALA A 238 28.42 19.20 -34.72
N SER A 239 27.29 19.26 -34.03
CA SER A 239 26.58 20.50 -33.72
C SER A 239 27.05 21.22 -32.48
N GLN A 240 28.00 20.64 -31.71
CA GLN A 240 28.38 21.09 -30.37
C GLN A 240 29.68 21.88 -30.27
N GLU A 241 30.43 22.08 -31.34
CA GLU A 241 31.74 22.81 -31.30
C GLU A 241 31.68 24.20 -30.64
N GLN A 242 30.50 24.68 -30.26
CA GLN A 242 30.32 26.01 -29.65
C GLN A 242 29.85 26.01 -28.18
N ILE A 243 29.54 24.84 -27.57
CA ILE A 243 28.86 24.83 -26.26
C ILE A 243 29.70 24.17 -25.15
N THR A 244 30.48 23.13 -25.44
CA THR A 244 31.27 22.39 -24.42
C THR A 244 32.39 21.59 -25.08
N ASP A 245 33.52 21.48 -24.36
CA ASP A 245 34.66 20.62 -24.74
C ASP A 245 34.44 19.12 -24.46
N LYS A 246 33.21 18.75 -24.01
CA LYS A 246 32.85 17.37 -23.64
C LYS A 246 31.97 16.74 -24.70
N LYS A 247 32.27 15.48 -25.03
CA LYS A 247 31.45 14.70 -25.93
C LYS A 247 30.03 14.44 -25.34
N PHE A 248 29.02 14.91 -26.05
CA PHE A 248 27.62 14.67 -25.69
C PHE A 248 27.03 13.52 -26.52
N THR A 249 26.45 12.54 -25.86
CA THR A 249 25.86 11.38 -26.51
C THR A 249 24.52 11.04 -25.88
N MET A 250 23.61 10.58 -26.71
CA MET A 250 22.35 9.97 -26.28
C MET A 250 22.55 8.48 -26.07
N ALA A 251 22.12 8.00 -24.93
CA ALA A 251 22.13 6.58 -24.59
C ALA A 251 20.81 6.22 -23.89
N ILE A 252 20.45 4.93 -23.89
CA ILE A 252 19.30 4.46 -23.11
C ILE A 252 19.59 4.68 -21.62
N ASN A 253 18.61 5.25 -20.91
CA ASN A 253 18.72 5.46 -19.48
C ASN A 253 18.76 4.09 -18.75
N ALA A 254 19.94 3.76 -18.21
CA ALA A 254 20.20 2.52 -17.46
C ALA A 254 19.91 2.65 -15.97
N SER A 255 19.12 3.66 -15.55
CA SER A 255 18.74 3.83 -14.13
C SER A 255 17.99 2.61 -13.60
N GLN A 256 18.06 2.38 -12.27
CA GLN A 256 17.34 1.27 -11.61
C GLN A 256 15.81 1.34 -11.82
N SER A 257 15.25 2.51 -12.14
CA SER A 257 13.84 2.68 -12.49
C SER A 257 13.46 2.15 -13.87
N ASN A 258 14.44 1.85 -14.75
CA ASN A 258 14.25 1.33 -16.10
C ASN A 258 14.77 -0.11 -16.23
N GLN A 259 14.44 -0.96 -15.26
CA GLN A 259 14.76 -2.39 -15.32
C GLN A 259 13.79 -3.12 -16.27
N TRP A 260 14.12 -4.38 -16.62
CA TRP A 260 13.31 -5.21 -17.51
C TRP A 260 11.85 -5.35 -17.04
N ASP A 261 11.61 -5.36 -15.73
CA ASP A 261 10.28 -5.47 -15.12
C ASP A 261 9.39 -4.25 -15.42
N SER A 262 9.96 -3.04 -15.48
CA SER A 262 9.23 -1.82 -15.88
C SER A 262 8.98 -1.74 -17.38
N ALA A 263 9.77 -2.46 -18.18
CA ALA A 263 9.60 -2.53 -19.65
C ALA A 263 8.58 -3.59 -20.07
N LEU A 264 8.21 -4.52 -19.19
CA LEU A 264 7.21 -5.55 -19.50
C LEU A 264 5.79 -5.00 -19.31
N ALA A 265 4.98 -5.09 -20.34
CA ALA A 265 3.54 -4.83 -20.28
C ALA A 265 2.78 -6.16 -20.32
N PRO A 266 1.84 -6.41 -19.37
CA PRO A 266 1.00 -7.59 -19.45
C PRO A 266 0.05 -7.51 -20.65
N HIS A 267 -0.15 -8.62 -21.35
CA HIS A 267 -1.07 -8.76 -22.46
C HIS A 267 -2.13 -9.81 -22.12
N LEU A 268 -3.35 -9.58 -22.58
CA LEU A 268 -4.44 -10.53 -22.59
C LEU A 268 -4.71 -10.88 -24.05
N ASP A 269 -4.50 -12.14 -24.43
CA ASP A 269 -4.40 -12.56 -25.83
C ASP A 269 -3.35 -11.70 -26.57
N ALA A 270 -3.73 -10.98 -27.61
CA ALA A 270 -2.83 -10.13 -28.38
C ALA A 270 -2.90 -8.64 -27.96
N LEU A 271 -3.75 -8.28 -26.99
CA LEU A 271 -3.97 -6.88 -26.59
C LEU A 271 -3.23 -6.55 -25.30
N PRO A 272 -2.55 -5.39 -25.22
CA PRO A 272 -2.05 -4.90 -23.95
C PRO A 272 -3.18 -4.83 -22.90
N LEU A 273 -2.92 -5.30 -21.68
CA LEU A 273 -3.94 -5.40 -20.62
C LEU A 273 -4.66 -4.06 -20.35
N HIS A 274 -3.97 -2.94 -20.49
CA HIS A 274 -4.57 -1.62 -20.31
C HIS A 274 -5.63 -1.25 -21.37
N MET A 275 -5.65 -1.95 -22.51
CA MET A 275 -6.67 -1.83 -23.55
C MET A 275 -7.85 -2.80 -23.36
N ALA A 276 -7.71 -3.79 -22.47
CA ALA A 276 -8.82 -4.68 -22.12
C ALA A 276 -9.87 -3.93 -21.27
N GLY A 277 -11.10 -4.42 -21.26
CA GLY A 277 -12.16 -3.85 -20.43
C GLY A 277 -11.79 -3.89 -18.93
N SER A 278 -12.21 -2.88 -18.18
CA SER A 278 -11.88 -2.74 -16.74
C SER A 278 -12.25 -3.99 -15.91
N GLY A 279 -13.36 -4.64 -16.24
CA GLY A 279 -13.78 -5.88 -15.58
C GLY A 279 -12.80 -7.03 -15.77
N GLU A 280 -12.28 -7.25 -16.99
CA GLU A 280 -11.29 -8.29 -17.24
C GLU A 280 -9.95 -7.97 -16.57
N GLN A 281 -9.55 -6.71 -16.54
CA GLN A 281 -8.35 -6.28 -15.81
C GLN A 281 -8.47 -6.60 -14.31
N ASN A 282 -9.60 -6.26 -13.68
CA ASN A 282 -9.84 -6.52 -12.27
C ASN A 282 -9.90 -8.02 -11.96
N LYS A 283 -10.63 -8.78 -12.76
CA LYS A 283 -10.70 -10.23 -12.63
C LYS A 283 -9.31 -10.85 -12.67
N LEU A 284 -8.48 -10.48 -13.64
CA LEU A 284 -7.13 -11.00 -13.77
C LEU A 284 -6.25 -10.65 -12.56
N LYS A 285 -6.30 -9.41 -12.06
CA LYS A 285 -5.55 -8.98 -10.87
C LYS A 285 -5.89 -9.81 -9.64
N ILE A 286 -7.18 -9.98 -9.37
CA ILE A 286 -7.65 -10.75 -8.23
C ILE A 286 -7.21 -12.21 -8.38
N LEU A 287 -7.38 -12.80 -9.56
CA LEU A 287 -6.98 -14.19 -9.81
C LEU A 287 -5.47 -14.40 -9.65
N LEU A 288 -4.64 -13.48 -10.13
CA LEU A 288 -3.18 -13.55 -9.94
C LEU A 288 -2.78 -13.43 -8.48
N ALA A 289 -3.43 -12.55 -7.71
CA ALA A 289 -3.17 -12.46 -6.27
C ALA A 289 -3.56 -13.75 -5.53
N LEU A 290 -4.70 -14.34 -5.90
CA LEU A 290 -5.17 -15.63 -5.36
C LEU A 290 -4.28 -16.81 -5.77
N ALA A 291 -3.56 -16.73 -6.89
CA ALA A 291 -2.71 -17.79 -7.41
C ALA A 291 -1.32 -17.86 -6.73
N ARG A 292 -0.95 -16.92 -5.88
CA ARG A 292 0.35 -16.95 -5.15
C ARG A 292 0.47 -18.19 -4.27
N ARG A 293 1.70 -18.66 -4.05
CA ARG A 293 1.98 -19.85 -3.23
C ARG A 293 1.58 -19.64 -1.77
N VAL A 294 1.06 -20.67 -1.13
CA VAL A 294 0.53 -20.67 0.26
C VAL A 294 1.64 -20.52 1.30
N GLU A 295 2.90 -20.83 0.94
CA GLU A 295 4.06 -20.87 1.84
C GLU A 295 4.44 -19.52 2.44
N ASP A 296 4.04 -18.42 1.80
CA ASP A 296 4.22 -17.07 2.34
C ASP A 296 2.97 -16.68 3.14
N ALA A 297 3.13 -16.31 4.41
CA ALA A 297 2.05 -15.71 5.21
C ALA A 297 1.53 -14.48 4.46
N HIS A 298 0.51 -14.69 3.63
CA HIS A 298 0.06 -13.72 2.66
C HIS A 298 -1.40 -13.34 2.91
N LEU A 299 -1.61 -12.07 3.18
CA LEU A 299 -2.92 -11.47 3.36
C LEU A 299 -3.42 -10.93 2.02
N ILE A 300 -4.65 -11.27 1.64
CA ILE A 300 -5.29 -10.74 0.44
C ILE A 300 -6.32 -9.71 0.85
N LEU A 301 -6.15 -8.50 0.36
CA LEU A 301 -7.04 -7.37 0.59
C LEU A 301 -7.72 -7.03 -0.74
N VAL A 302 -9.05 -7.10 -0.79
CA VAL A 302 -9.82 -6.85 -2.03
C VAL A 302 -10.82 -5.74 -1.77
N GLU A 303 -10.71 -4.66 -2.54
CA GLU A 303 -11.63 -3.54 -2.48
C GLU A 303 -12.67 -3.66 -3.59
N GLU A 304 -13.96 -3.74 -3.19
CA GLU A 304 -15.13 -3.70 -4.06
C GLU A 304 -14.99 -4.59 -5.32
N PRO A 305 -14.85 -5.93 -5.15
CA PRO A 305 -14.63 -6.86 -6.25
C PRO A 305 -15.76 -6.84 -7.31
N GLU A 306 -16.93 -6.36 -6.96
CA GLU A 306 -18.08 -6.20 -7.84
C GLU A 306 -17.92 -5.10 -8.88
N ASN A 307 -17.04 -4.14 -8.67
CA ASN A 307 -16.87 -3.01 -9.56
C ASN A 307 -16.41 -3.45 -10.96
N HIS A 308 -17.15 -3.00 -11.96
CA HIS A 308 -16.91 -3.27 -13.38
C HIS A 308 -17.01 -4.74 -13.80
N LEU A 309 -17.53 -5.65 -12.96
CA LEU A 309 -17.75 -7.05 -13.31
C LEU A 309 -19.20 -7.31 -13.74
N SER A 310 -19.36 -8.17 -14.75
CA SER A 310 -20.65 -8.76 -15.05
C SER A 310 -21.05 -9.73 -13.92
N PHE A 311 -22.35 -9.98 -13.76
CA PHE A 311 -22.85 -10.91 -12.76
C PHE A 311 -22.21 -12.32 -12.85
N SER A 312 -22.02 -12.83 -14.08
CA SER A 312 -21.37 -14.12 -14.32
C SER A 312 -19.90 -14.11 -13.88
N SER A 313 -19.16 -13.04 -14.20
CA SER A 313 -17.75 -12.88 -13.81
C SER A 313 -17.59 -12.75 -12.30
N LEU A 314 -18.51 -12.00 -11.66
CA LEU A 314 -18.53 -11.85 -10.21
C LEU A 314 -18.77 -13.20 -9.49
N ASN A 315 -19.73 -14.00 -9.99
CA ASN A 315 -19.98 -15.34 -9.45
C ASN A 315 -18.72 -16.22 -9.47
N GLN A 316 -18.09 -16.32 -10.64
CA GLN A 316 -16.86 -17.09 -10.79
C GLN A 316 -15.74 -16.61 -9.87
N LEU A 317 -15.63 -15.30 -9.69
CA LEU A 317 -14.65 -14.71 -8.79
C LEU A 317 -14.92 -15.07 -7.34
N ILE A 318 -16.17 -14.95 -6.88
CA ILE A 318 -16.58 -15.28 -5.51
C ILE A 318 -16.30 -16.75 -5.20
N GLU A 319 -16.64 -17.68 -6.11
CA GLU A 319 -16.35 -19.11 -5.94
C GLU A 319 -14.84 -19.38 -5.78
N ARG A 320 -14.01 -18.70 -6.55
CA ARG A 320 -12.55 -18.82 -6.43
C ARG A 320 -12.01 -18.21 -5.14
N ILE A 321 -12.55 -17.07 -4.68
CA ILE A 321 -12.20 -16.46 -3.40
C ILE A 321 -12.56 -17.43 -2.27
N SER A 322 -13.78 -17.97 -2.25
CA SER A 322 -14.22 -18.91 -1.23
C SER A 322 -13.32 -20.15 -1.13
N GLY A 323 -12.95 -20.75 -2.26
CA GLY A 323 -12.05 -21.91 -2.29
C GLY A 323 -10.62 -21.60 -1.83
N LYS A 324 -10.19 -20.33 -1.87
CA LYS A 324 -8.86 -19.92 -1.42
C LYS A 324 -8.81 -19.43 0.02
N CYS A 325 -9.94 -19.06 0.62
CA CYS A 325 -10.02 -18.65 2.02
C CYS A 325 -9.70 -19.77 3.02
N GLU A 326 -9.84 -21.03 2.60
CA GLU A 326 -9.42 -22.19 3.40
C GLU A 326 -7.90 -22.23 3.63
N GLU A 327 -7.14 -21.61 2.74
CA GLU A 327 -5.67 -21.59 2.77
C GLU A 327 -5.08 -20.26 3.19
N ARG A 328 -5.88 -19.17 3.23
CA ARG A 328 -5.39 -17.78 3.42
C ARG A 328 -6.42 -16.90 4.10
N GLN A 329 -5.94 -15.89 4.82
CA GLN A 329 -6.81 -14.83 5.28
C GLN A 329 -7.07 -13.83 4.13
N VAL A 330 -8.35 -13.55 3.90
CA VAL A 330 -8.83 -12.61 2.88
C VAL A 330 -9.73 -11.57 3.56
N VAL A 331 -9.49 -10.31 3.26
CA VAL A 331 -10.34 -9.20 3.72
C VAL A 331 -10.94 -8.52 2.48
N ILE A 332 -12.26 -8.48 2.42
CA ILE A 332 -13.01 -7.91 1.29
C ILE A 332 -13.81 -6.72 1.78
N THR A 333 -13.80 -5.63 1.05
CA THR A 333 -14.79 -4.56 1.22
C THR A 333 -15.83 -4.64 0.11
N THR A 334 -17.08 -4.48 0.45
CA THR A 334 -18.17 -4.53 -0.54
C THR A 334 -19.36 -3.69 -0.13
N HIS A 335 -20.11 -3.22 -1.13
CA HIS A 335 -21.45 -2.65 -0.99
C HIS A 335 -22.53 -3.60 -1.55
N SER A 336 -22.13 -4.70 -2.18
CA SER A 336 -23.03 -5.61 -2.87
C SER A 336 -23.67 -6.60 -1.91
N SER A 337 -24.98 -6.48 -1.73
CA SER A 337 -25.76 -7.48 -1.00
C SER A 337 -25.62 -8.89 -1.60
N TYR A 338 -25.36 -8.97 -2.90
CA TYR A 338 -25.10 -10.23 -3.57
C TYR A 338 -23.80 -10.89 -3.10
N VAL A 339 -22.69 -10.12 -3.03
CA VAL A 339 -21.40 -10.61 -2.53
C VAL A 339 -21.56 -11.09 -1.08
N ILE A 340 -22.22 -10.30 -0.24
CA ILE A 340 -22.48 -10.61 1.17
C ILE A 340 -23.25 -11.93 1.31
N ASN A 341 -24.36 -12.09 0.58
CA ASN A 341 -25.19 -13.29 0.65
C ASN A 341 -24.48 -14.56 0.16
N LYS A 342 -23.57 -14.42 -0.78
CA LYS A 342 -22.82 -15.54 -1.34
C LYS A 342 -21.64 -15.99 -0.46
N LEU A 343 -20.98 -15.04 0.21
CA LEU A 343 -19.79 -15.31 1.03
C LEU A 343 -20.13 -15.67 2.49
N GLY A 344 -21.35 -15.38 2.95
CA GLY A 344 -21.83 -15.70 4.29
C GLY A 344 -21.91 -14.48 5.22
N LEU A 345 -23.01 -14.43 5.99
CA LEU A 345 -23.27 -13.34 6.92
C LEU A 345 -22.46 -13.44 8.22
N ASP A 346 -21.96 -14.60 8.54
CA ASP A 346 -21.14 -14.91 9.72
C ASP A 346 -19.72 -14.33 9.66
N LYS A 347 -19.30 -13.88 8.48
CA LYS A 347 -17.98 -13.30 8.21
C LYS A 347 -18.02 -11.76 8.12
N LEU A 348 -19.14 -11.13 8.51
CA LEU A 348 -19.35 -9.70 8.35
C LEU A 348 -18.75 -8.88 9.50
N THR A 349 -18.03 -7.83 9.14
CA THR A 349 -17.65 -6.72 10.02
C THR A 349 -18.34 -5.46 9.53
N LEU A 350 -19.23 -4.90 10.34
CA LEU A 350 -19.92 -3.64 10.02
C LEU A 350 -19.03 -2.47 10.46
N LEU A 351 -18.64 -1.62 9.52
CA LEU A 351 -18.06 -0.33 9.81
C LEU A 351 -19.17 0.72 9.82
N SER A 352 -19.51 1.21 10.99
CA SER A 352 -20.42 2.34 11.18
C SER A 352 -19.65 3.60 11.60
N LEU A 353 -20.20 4.75 11.22
CA LEU A 353 -19.78 6.03 11.78
C LEU A 353 -20.46 6.20 13.14
N ASP A 354 -19.70 6.18 14.21
CA ASP A 354 -20.17 6.65 15.51
C ASP A 354 -19.42 7.93 15.89
N PRO A 355 -20.09 9.06 16.13
CA PRO A 355 -21.50 9.34 15.82
C PRO A 355 -21.70 9.68 14.32
N PRO A 356 -22.93 9.53 13.79
CA PRO A 356 -23.24 9.96 12.43
C PRO A 356 -22.94 11.47 12.31
N MET A 357 -22.20 11.85 11.26
CA MET A 357 -21.99 13.27 10.99
C MET A 357 -23.35 13.96 10.83
N ARG A 358 -23.65 14.92 11.72
CA ARG A 358 -24.75 15.87 11.58
C ARG A 358 -24.35 17.02 10.70
#